data_86fab97f9125749828cbd230c4cb3085
#
_entry.id   86fab97f9125749828cbd230c4cb3085
#
_cell.length_a   1.000
_cell.length_b   1.000
_cell.length_c   1.000
_cell.angle_alpha   90.00
_cell.angle_beta   90.00
_cell.angle_gamma   90.00
#
_symmetry.space_group_name_H-M   'P 1'
#
loop_
_entity.id
_entity.type
_entity.pdbx_description
1 polymer ?
#
loop_
_entity_poly.entity_id
_entity_poly.type
_entity_poly.pdbx_seq_one_letter_code
_entity_poly.pdbx_strand_id
1 'polypeptide(L)'
;MTAAAELTDLRRGNTRALIAAICCAGVCGIVFGLSMPLISLRLEYMTGSGVLVGLNGAAAALSTLVMAPLVPRLMTLAPPRYMLIGNLVVAAALFALFPAFPVVAIWFALRFLSGCNITVVFVISESWINQVVTPARRAFMLGVYGTALAGGFGIGGLLFSVLDPTGDLPFYVASAIFLLGTLPVALLRGPQAVAPDRDGSSLKAMLGAARSAPAAILAGLAFGALETLLFSLLPVYGERIELTHATIGMMVFAVAMGALSFQIPLGWIADRTDRRATLFWIAVTTTFVPVGIGLAGGFTPALLPLLFIQAGVASGLYSVGLSLLGERFAGGAVAAANAGFIFAYGLGSFAGPPVAGSAMDTIGPWGLLWTLSAVSAAYVLVFGFRRLTAQSD
;
A
#
# COMPACT_ATOMS: atom_id res chain seq x y z
N MET A 1 13.61 37.12 -23.91
CA MET A 1 13.02 35.79 -24.09
C MET A 1 11.56 35.97 -24.50
N THR A 2 11.08 35.31 -25.55
CA THR A 2 9.69 35.43 -26.00
C THR A 2 8.78 34.64 -25.05
N ALA A 3 7.54 35.10 -24.83
CA ALA A 3 6.55 34.41 -23.99
C ALA A 3 6.35 32.90 -24.36
N ALA A 4 6.55 32.59 -25.65
CA ALA A 4 6.53 31.20 -26.13
C ALA A 4 7.70 30.33 -25.61
N ALA A 5 8.90 30.93 -25.48
CA ALA A 5 10.07 30.23 -24.90
C ALA A 5 9.90 29.99 -23.41
N GLU A 6 9.31 30.95 -22.70
CA GLU A 6 9.03 30.86 -21.28
C GLU A 6 7.95 29.76 -20.96
N LEU A 7 6.88 29.71 -21.77
CA LEU A 7 5.86 28.64 -21.67
C LEU A 7 6.42 27.24 -22.01
N THR A 8 7.37 27.17 -22.95
CA THR A 8 8.02 25.90 -23.31
C THR A 8 8.95 25.45 -22.21
N ASP A 9 9.65 26.32 -21.52
CA ASP A 9 10.56 26.01 -20.41
C ASP A 9 9.77 25.58 -19.16
N LEU A 10 8.64 26.26 -18.85
CA LEU A 10 7.73 25.86 -17.78
C LEU A 10 7.13 24.46 -18.03
N ARG A 11 6.69 24.17 -19.27
CA ARG A 11 6.18 22.84 -19.62
C ARG A 11 7.25 21.74 -19.47
N ARG A 12 8.48 22.00 -19.91
CA ARG A 12 9.60 21.06 -19.76
C ARG A 12 9.95 20.84 -18.30
N GLY A 13 9.96 21.89 -17.48
CA GLY A 13 10.20 21.80 -16.04
C GLY A 13 9.15 20.94 -15.34
N ASN A 14 7.87 21.14 -15.64
CA ASN A 14 6.78 20.35 -15.09
C ASN A 14 6.87 18.87 -15.49
N THR A 15 7.23 18.56 -16.73
CA THR A 15 7.41 17.18 -17.20
C THR A 15 8.55 16.48 -16.46
N ARG A 16 9.68 17.17 -16.24
CA ARG A 16 10.83 16.63 -15.48
C ARG A 16 10.47 16.32 -14.02
N ALA A 17 9.75 17.23 -13.37
CA ALA A 17 9.26 17.04 -12.01
C ALA A 17 8.32 15.82 -11.91
N LEU A 18 7.42 15.69 -12.88
CA LEU A 18 6.48 14.55 -12.97
C LEU A 18 7.22 13.22 -13.13
N ILE A 19 8.19 13.15 -14.05
CA ILE A 19 9.01 11.92 -14.24
C ILE A 19 9.74 11.58 -12.95
N ALA A 20 10.37 12.55 -12.28
CA ALA A 20 11.07 12.30 -11.03
C ALA A 20 10.13 11.73 -9.94
N ALA A 21 8.93 12.28 -9.79
CA ALA A 21 7.93 11.80 -8.83
C ALA A 21 7.46 10.36 -9.16
N ILE A 22 7.19 10.06 -10.44
CA ILE A 22 6.79 8.72 -10.88
C ILE A 22 7.92 7.70 -10.69
N CYS A 23 9.18 8.10 -10.96
CA CYS A 23 10.34 7.24 -10.69
C CYS A 23 10.48 6.92 -9.19
N CYS A 24 10.21 7.88 -8.29
CA CYS A 24 10.19 7.62 -6.85
C CYS A 24 9.17 6.53 -6.49
N ALA A 25 7.95 6.60 -7.06
CA ALA A 25 6.94 5.56 -6.83
C ALA A 25 7.39 4.19 -7.32
N GLY A 26 7.95 4.12 -8.54
CA GLY A 26 8.47 2.87 -9.10
C GLY A 26 9.58 2.26 -8.25
N VAL A 27 10.55 3.09 -7.82
CA VAL A 27 11.65 2.67 -6.93
C VAL A 27 11.10 2.15 -5.60
N CYS A 28 10.20 2.89 -4.95
CA CYS A 28 9.56 2.44 -3.72
C CYS A 28 8.79 1.13 -3.93
N GLY A 29 8.07 0.99 -5.05
CA GLY A 29 7.36 -0.23 -5.40
C GLY A 29 8.32 -1.42 -5.51
N ILE A 30 9.42 -1.30 -6.26
CA ILE A 30 10.40 -2.38 -6.42
C ILE A 30 10.97 -2.79 -5.06
N VAL A 31 11.38 -1.83 -4.25
CA VAL A 31 11.93 -2.15 -2.93
C VAL A 31 10.88 -2.77 -2.02
N PHE A 32 9.63 -2.33 -2.04
CA PHE A 32 8.57 -2.96 -1.25
C PHE A 32 8.32 -4.40 -1.68
N GLY A 33 8.17 -4.66 -3.00
CA GLY A 33 7.95 -6.01 -3.52
C GLY A 33 9.08 -6.98 -3.19
N LEU A 34 10.32 -6.48 -3.10
CA LEU A 34 11.49 -7.27 -2.68
C LEU A 34 11.57 -7.40 -1.15
N SER A 35 11.43 -6.30 -0.43
CA SER A 35 11.79 -6.25 0.99
C SER A 35 10.69 -6.73 1.94
N MET A 36 9.42 -6.59 1.57
CA MET A 36 8.34 -7.07 2.42
C MET A 36 8.42 -8.58 2.64
N PRO A 37 8.46 -9.42 1.58
CA PRO A 37 8.64 -10.86 1.76
C PRO A 37 9.97 -11.21 2.43
N LEU A 38 11.06 -10.51 2.09
CA LEU A 38 12.38 -10.74 2.64
C LEU A 38 12.41 -10.55 4.17
N ILE A 39 11.94 -9.40 4.65
CA ILE A 39 11.91 -9.08 6.09
C ILE A 39 11.00 -10.07 6.82
N SER A 40 9.84 -10.40 6.26
CA SER A 40 8.89 -11.33 6.85
C SER A 40 9.48 -12.73 7.01
N LEU A 41 10.11 -13.29 5.95
CA LEU A 41 10.73 -14.62 6.02
C LEU A 41 11.96 -14.65 6.94
N ARG A 42 12.81 -13.65 6.87
CA ARG A 42 13.99 -13.58 7.77
C ARG A 42 13.56 -13.49 9.22
N LEU A 43 12.49 -12.74 9.52
CA LEU A 43 11.95 -12.65 10.87
C LEU A 43 11.31 -13.98 11.31
N GLU A 44 10.62 -14.68 10.40
CA GLU A 44 10.12 -16.03 10.64
C GLU A 44 11.28 -16.99 10.95
N TYR A 45 12.38 -16.99 10.18
CA TYR A 45 13.56 -17.83 10.46
C TYR A 45 14.22 -17.50 11.80
N MET A 46 14.21 -16.23 12.21
CA MET A 46 14.80 -15.81 13.49
C MET A 46 13.94 -16.19 14.70
N THR A 47 12.63 -16.26 14.56
CA THR A 47 11.70 -16.30 15.69
C THR A 47 10.72 -17.46 15.67
N GLY A 48 10.41 -18.03 14.52
CA GLY A 48 9.34 -19.01 14.34
C GLY A 48 7.93 -18.47 14.68
N SER A 49 7.75 -17.14 14.76
CA SER A 49 6.54 -16.52 15.26
C SER A 49 5.87 -15.60 14.23
N GLY A 50 4.71 -16.02 13.73
CA GLY A 50 3.85 -15.21 12.88
C GLY A 50 3.35 -13.93 13.58
N VAL A 51 3.18 -13.97 14.91
CA VAL A 51 2.84 -12.77 15.70
C VAL A 51 3.93 -11.71 15.56
N LEU A 52 5.21 -12.06 15.70
CA LEU A 52 6.31 -11.10 15.57
C LEU A 52 6.45 -10.57 14.15
N VAL A 53 6.24 -11.43 13.15
CA VAL A 53 6.17 -10.98 11.74
C VAL A 53 5.01 -10.00 11.55
N GLY A 54 3.83 -10.33 12.04
CA GLY A 54 2.65 -9.46 11.97
C GLY A 54 2.84 -8.13 12.67
N LEU A 55 3.41 -8.13 13.86
CA LEU A 55 3.75 -6.90 14.60
C LEU A 55 4.78 -6.03 13.86
N ASN A 56 5.76 -6.65 13.17
CA ASN A 56 6.71 -5.92 12.34
C ASN A 56 6.01 -5.27 11.12
N GLY A 57 5.05 -5.96 10.51
CA GLY A 57 4.17 -5.37 9.48
C GLY A 57 3.36 -4.18 10.03
N ALA A 58 2.79 -4.33 11.23
CA ALA A 58 2.07 -3.26 11.92
C ALA A 58 2.95 -2.05 12.25
N ALA A 59 4.24 -2.25 12.56
CA ALA A 59 5.18 -1.16 12.80
C ALA A 59 5.35 -0.25 11.57
N ALA A 60 5.30 -0.82 10.34
CA ALA A 60 5.31 -0.04 9.12
C ALA A 60 4.01 0.79 8.95
N ALA A 61 2.85 0.24 9.26
CA ALA A 61 1.58 0.97 9.23
C ALA A 61 1.56 2.11 10.28
N LEU A 62 2.06 1.83 11.49
CA LEU A 62 2.19 2.82 12.55
C LEU A 62 3.10 3.98 12.13
N SER A 63 4.21 3.70 11.45
CA SER A 63 5.13 4.74 10.97
C SER A 63 4.45 5.72 10.02
N THR A 64 3.58 5.22 9.13
CA THR A 64 2.80 6.07 8.22
C THR A 64 1.78 6.93 8.98
N LEU A 65 1.05 6.35 9.94
CA LEU A 65 0.09 7.08 10.78
C LEU A 65 0.74 8.21 11.57
N VAL A 66 1.96 7.99 12.08
CA VAL A 66 2.73 8.99 12.84
C VAL A 66 3.34 10.04 11.91
N MET A 67 3.92 9.61 10.78
CA MET A 67 4.75 10.48 9.94
C MET A 67 3.94 11.32 8.96
N ALA A 68 2.85 10.80 8.39
CA ALA A 68 2.08 11.51 7.37
C ALA A 68 1.62 12.93 7.80
N PRO A 69 1.09 13.15 9.03
CA PRO A 69 0.70 14.48 9.48
C PRO A 69 1.88 15.42 9.75
N LEU A 70 3.11 14.89 9.88
CA LEU A 70 4.31 15.68 10.12
C LEU A 70 4.96 16.17 8.83
N VAL A 71 4.79 15.45 7.71
CA VAL A 71 5.46 15.76 6.44
C VAL A 71 5.21 17.20 5.96
N PRO A 72 3.98 17.78 6.00
CA PRO A 72 3.75 19.17 5.60
C PRO A 72 4.59 20.17 6.40
N ARG A 73 4.85 19.89 7.70
CA ARG A 73 5.72 20.71 8.53
C ARG A 73 7.19 20.56 8.13
N LEU A 74 7.62 19.33 7.84
CA LEU A 74 8.98 19.05 7.38
C LEU A 74 9.26 19.73 6.04
N MET A 75 8.30 19.79 5.12
CA MET A 75 8.42 20.47 3.82
C MET A 75 8.67 21.97 3.95
N THR A 76 8.43 22.59 5.10
CA THR A 76 8.80 23.99 5.36
C THR A 76 10.25 24.18 5.79
N LEU A 77 10.94 23.10 6.19
CA LEU A 77 12.33 23.16 6.73
C LEU A 77 13.39 23.06 5.62
N ALA A 78 13.07 22.34 4.53
CA ALA A 78 14.02 22.16 3.43
C ALA A 78 13.27 22.02 2.08
N PRO A 79 13.91 22.39 0.96
CA PRO A 79 13.33 22.18 -0.36
C PRO A 79 12.98 20.71 -0.60
N PRO A 80 11.76 20.41 -1.08
CA PRO A 80 11.24 19.03 -1.25
C PRO A 80 12.17 18.10 -2.03
N ARG A 81 12.88 18.61 -3.01
CA ARG A 81 13.89 17.86 -3.80
C ARG A 81 15.01 17.29 -2.92
N TYR A 82 15.58 18.11 -2.04
CA TYR A 82 16.66 17.67 -1.16
C TYR A 82 16.13 16.71 -0.09
N MET A 83 14.89 16.92 0.35
CA MET A 83 14.20 15.98 1.24
C MET A 83 14.01 14.62 0.57
N LEU A 84 13.57 14.57 -0.70
CA LEU A 84 13.43 13.30 -1.43
C LEU A 84 14.78 12.59 -1.56
N ILE A 85 15.84 13.29 -1.98
CA ILE A 85 17.19 12.71 -2.10
C ILE A 85 17.66 12.21 -0.73
N GLY A 86 17.56 13.05 0.30
CA GLY A 86 17.99 12.69 1.67
C GLY A 86 17.25 11.47 2.21
N ASN A 87 15.91 11.41 2.04
CA ASN A 87 15.13 10.26 2.48
C ASN A 87 15.44 8.98 1.70
N LEU A 88 15.69 9.05 0.38
CA LEU A 88 16.11 7.89 -0.40
C LEU A 88 17.49 7.39 0.04
N VAL A 89 18.45 8.28 0.33
CA VAL A 89 19.77 7.92 0.87
C VAL A 89 19.65 7.30 2.26
N VAL A 90 18.83 7.90 3.14
CA VAL A 90 18.59 7.34 4.48
C VAL A 90 17.90 5.98 4.39
N ALA A 91 16.91 5.82 3.50
CA ALA A 91 16.27 4.53 3.27
C ALA A 91 17.28 3.47 2.81
N ALA A 92 18.17 3.83 1.87
CA ALA A 92 19.25 2.93 1.42
C ALA A 92 20.15 2.50 2.59
N ALA A 93 20.56 3.43 3.44
CA ALA A 93 21.37 3.13 4.62
C ALA A 93 20.62 2.22 5.61
N LEU A 94 19.34 2.50 5.89
CA LEU A 94 18.53 1.66 6.78
C LEU A 94 18.41 0.22 6.26
N PHE A 95 18.24 0.03 4.95
CA PHE A 95 18.18 -1.31 4.37
C PHE A 95 19.52 -2.05 4.46
N ALA A 96 20.64 -1.38 4.31
CA ALA A 96 21.96 -1.96 4.50
C ALA A 96 22.24 -2.35 5.96
N LEU A 97 21.55 -1.76 6.93
CA LEU A 97 21.69 -2.08 8.36
C LEU A 97 20.94 -3.35 8.79
N PHE A 98 19.92 -3.80 8.04
CA PHE A 98 19.19 -5.03 8.42
C PHE A 98 20.11 -6.24 8.60
N PRO A 99 20.95 -6.61 7.61
CA PRO A 99 21.86 -7.74 7.79
C PRO A 99 22.97 -7.50 8.81
N ALA A 100 23.39 -6.24 8.99
CA ALA A 100 24.46 -5.90 9.96
C ALA A 100 24.03 -6.12 11.42
N PHE A 101 22.73 -6.05 11.70
CA PHE A 101 22.19 -6.17 13.06
C PHE A 101 21.05 -7.19 13.10
N PRO A 102 21.32 -8.52 13.10
CA PRO A 102 20.31 -9.56 13.12
C PRO A 102 19.64 -9.69 14.50
N VAL A 103 19.05 -8.62 15.01
CA VAL A 103 18.39 -8.53 16.31
C VAL A 103 16.95 -8.07 16.11
N VAL A 104 15.99 -8.85 16.59
CA VAL A 104 14.54 -8.61 16.38
C VAL A 104 14.15 -7.17 16.77
N ALA A 105 14.54 -6.69 17.93
CA ALA A 105 14.21 -5.34 18.39
C ALA A 105 14.76 -4.25 17.46
N ILE A 106 16.00 -4.44 16.94
CA ILE A 106 16.59 -3.51 15.98
C ILE A 106 15.81 -3.55 14.65
N TRP A 107 15.35 -4.72 14.22
CA TRP A 107 14.54 -4.86 13.01
C TRP A 107 13.20 -4.14 13.12
N PHE A 108 12.57 -4.10 14.29
CA PHE A 108 11.37 -3.28 14.52
C PHE A 108 11.69 -1.78 14.39
N ALA A 109 12.79 -1.32 14.97
CA ALA A 109 13.21 0.06 14.84
C ALA A 109 13.54 0.45 13.40
N LEU A 110 14.32 -0.40 12.69
CA LEU A 110 14.65 -0.20 11.27
C LEU A 110 13.38 -0.19 10.40
N ARG A 111 12.41 -1.08 10.67
CA ARG A 111 11.13 -1.15 9.96
C ARG A 111 10.31 0.13 10.14
N PHE A 112 10.21 0.60 11.39
CA PHE A 112 9.51 1.85 11.71
C PHE A 112 10.19 3.06 11.04
N LEU A 113 11.50 3.19 11.16
CA LEU A 113 12.26 4.28 10.55
C LEU A 113 12.20 4.26 9.02
N SER A 114 12.30 3.07 8.41
CA SER A 114 12.13 2.91 6.96
C SER A 114 10.74 3.34 6.51
N GLY A 115 9.70 2.96 7.25
CA GLY A 115 8.32 3.38 7.00
C GLY A 115 8.14 4.90 7.09
N CYS A 116 8.75 5.56 8.09
CA CYS A 116 8.76 7.02 8.21
C CYS A 116 9.39 7.68 6.97
N ASN A 117 10.57 7.21 6.55
CA ASN A 117 11.25 7.74 5.37
C ASN A 117 10.44 7.59 4.10
N ILE A 118 9.87 6.42 3.87
CA ILE A 118 9.07 6.12 2.68
C ILE A 118 7.77 6.94 2.67
N THR A 119 7.15 7.16 3.82
CA THR A 119 5.99 8.05 3.95
C THR A 119 6.32 9.48 3.50
N VAL A 120 7.50 9.99 3.87
CA VAL A 120 7.97 11.31 3.39
C VAL A 120 8.09 11.31 1.88
N VAL A 121 8.68 10.28 1.28
CA VAL A 121 8.82 10.16 -0.18
C VAL A 121 7.46 10.16 -0.87
N PHE A 122 6.48 9.39 -0.38
CA PHE A 122 5.14 9.36 -0.95
C PHE A 122 4.43 10.69 -0.87
N VAL A 123 4.35 11.29 0.32
CA VAL A 123 3.62 12.56 0.51
C VAL A 123 4.22 13.68 -0.33
N ILE A 124 5.55 13.77 -0.42
CA ILE A 124 6.21 14.80 -1.24
C ILE A 124 5.98 14.54 -2.74
N SER A 125 6.14 13.30 -3.21
CA SER A 125 6.00 12.98 -4.64
C SER A 125 4.57 13.15 -5.13
N GLU A 126 3.57 12.74 -4.34
CA GLU A 126 2.15 12.95 -4.65
C GLU A 126 1.78 14.45 -4.63
N SER A 127 2.26 15.19 -3.63
CA SER A 127 2.08 16.65 -3.56
C SER A 127 2.68 17.33 -4.79
N TRP A 128 3.84 16.86 -5.24
CA TRP A 128 4.51 17.40 -6.43
C TRP A 128 3.67 17.18 -7.69
N ILE A 129 3.15 15.98 -7.91
CA ILE A 129 2.24 15.69 -9.03
C ILE A 129 1.01 16.59 -8.98
N ASN A 130 0.38 16.70 -7.80
CA ASN A 130 -0.84 17.51 -7.62
C ASN A 130 -0.63 18.99 -7.96
N GLN A 131 0.58 19.53 -7.83
CA GLN A 131 0.89 20.92 -8.07
C GLN A 131 1.34 21.20 -9.51
N VAL A 132 2.08 20.27 -10.15
CA VAL A 132 2.62 20.50 -11.52
C VAL A 132 1.65 20.09 -12.62
N VAL A 133 0.61 19.31 -12.30
CA VAL A 133 -0.36 18.79 -13.25
C VAL A 133 -1.67 19.60 -13.21
N THR A 134 -2.21 19.94 -14.37
CA THR A 134 -3.50 20.63 -14.48
C THR A 134 -4.63 19.78 -13.89
N PRO A 135 -5.68 20.38 -13.30
CA PRO A 135 -6.81 19.64 -12.69
C PRO A 135 -7.41 18.57 -13.60
N ALA A 136 -7.54 18.86 -14.91
CA ALA A 136 -8.12 17.93 -15.90
C ALA A 136 -7.28 16.65 -16.13
N ARG A 137 -5.97 16.67 -15.85
CA ARG A 137 -5.07 15.53 -16.05
C ARG A 137 -4.58 14.90 -14.75
N ARG A 138 -4.97 15.47 -13.60
CA ARG A 138 -4.45 15.05 -12.29
C ARG A 138 -4.79 13.60 -11.98
N ALA A 139 -6.03 13.18 -12.18
CA ALA A 139 -6.46 11.80 -11.94
C ALA A 139 -5.69 10.81 -12.83
N PHE A 140 -5.47 11.13 -14.10
CA PHE A 140 -4.70 10.29 -15.02
C PHE A 140 -3.24 10.16 -14.56
N MET A 141 -2.59 11.25 -14.14
CA MET A 141 -1.19 11.21 -13.71
C MET A 141 -1.00 10.52 -12.36
N LEU A 142 -1.95 10.64 -11.44
CA LEU A 142 -1.97 9.83 -10.21
C LEU A 142 -2.19 8.35 -10.52
N GLY A 143 -2.98 8.03 -11.54
CA GLY A 143 -3.11 6.66 -12.06
C GLY A 143 -1.80 6.11 -12.61
N VAL A 144 -1.04 6.90 -13.38
CA VAL A 144 0.31 6.51 -13.86
C VAL A 144 1.27 6.31 -12.69
N TYR A 145 1.23 7.17 -11.68
CA TYR A 145 2.01 7.04 -10.45
C TYR A 145 1.68 5.73 -9.71
N GLY A 146 0.39 5.44 -9.51
CA GLY A 146 -0.06 4.19 -8.90
C GLY A 146 0.33 2.95 -9.72
N THR A 147 0.27 3.05 -11.05
CA THR A 147 0.73 1.98 -11.96
C THR A 147 2.24 1.74 -11.83
N ALA A 148 3.04 2.80 -11.73
CA ALA A 148 4.48 2.69 -11.51
C ALA A 148 4.80 2.04 -10.16
N LEU A 149 4.06 2.40 -9.11
CA LEU A 149 4.17 1.79 -7.78
C LEU A 149 3.83 0.29 -7.83
N ALA A 150 2.66 -0.07 -8.36
CA ALA A 150 2.19 -1.46 -8.41
C ALA A 150 3.04 -2.32 -9.37
N GLY A 151 3.44 -1.78 -10.52
CA GLY A 151 4.39 -2.44 -11.43
C GLY A 151 5.74 -2.67 -10.76
N GLY A 152 6.21 -1.68 -9.99
CA GLY A 152 7.39 -1.82 -9.15
C GLY A 152 7.26 -2.96 -8.15
N PHE A 153 6.14 -3.07 -7.44
CA PHE A 153 5.87 -4.19 -6.53
C PHE A 153 6.01 -5.55 -7.23
N GLY A 154 5.43 -5.67 -8.43
CA GLY A 154 5.58 -6.90 -9.23
C GLY A 154 7.04 -7.19 -9.56
N ILE A 155 7.80 -6.19 -10.04
CA ILE A 155 9.24 -6.34 -10.34
C ILE A 155 10.00 -6.75 -9.07
N GLY A 156 9.68 -6.16 -7.91
CA GLY A 156 10.28 -6.52 -6.63
C GLY A 156 10.02 -7.97 -6.23
N GLY A 157 8.78 -8.47 -6.44
CA GLY A 157 8.42 -9.88 -6.24
C GLY A 157 9.21 -10.82 -7.17
N LEU A 158 9.41 -10.43 -8.45
CA LEU A 158 10.26 -11.19 -9.37
C LEU A 158 11.73 -11.16 -8.93
N LEU A 159 12.27 -10.04 -8.46
CA LEU A 159 13.61 -9.98 -7.89
C LEU A 159 13.74 -10.91 -6.68
N PHE A 160 12.73 -10.93 -5.80
CA PHE A 160 12.71 -11.86 -4.67
C PHE A 160 12.71 -13.32 -5.13
N SER A 161 12.05 -13.68 -6.24
CA SER A 161 11.99 -15.05 -6.74
C SER A 161 13.34 -15.60 -7.24
N VAL A 162 14.28 -14.72 -7.58
CA VAL A 162 15.60 -15.09 -8.11
C VAL A 162 16.75 -14.84 -7.14
N LEU A 163 16.53 -14.08 -6.08
CA LEU A 163 17.51 -13.79 -5.05
C LEU A 163 17.35 -14.77 -3.87
N ASP A 164 18.46 -15.23 -3.31
CA ASP A 164 18.44 -16.07 -2.10
C ASP A 164 18.05 -15.23 -0.88
N PRO A 165 16.85 -15.44 -0.26
CA PRO A 165 16.40 -14.68 0.89
C PRO A 165 17.17 -15.02 2.18
N THR A 166 17.95 -16.09 2.21
CA THR A 166 18.79 -16.47 3.37
C THR A 166 20.08 -15.67 3.43
N GLY A 167 20.53 -15.13 2.28
CA GLY A 167 21.72 -14.28 2.16
C GLY A 167 21.41 -12.80 2.44
N ASP A 168 22.45 -11.99 2.48
CA ASP A 168 22.38 -10.55 2.73
C ASP A 168 22.22 -9.73 1.43
N LEU A 169 22.52 -10.35 0.28
CA LEU A 169 22.48 -9.71 -1.03
C LEU A 169 21.15 -8.99 -1.33
N PRO A 170 19.97 -9.55 -1.04
CA PRO A 170 18.70 -8.87 -1.31
C PRO A 170 18.56 -7.52 -0.59
N PHE A 171 19.10 -7.36 0.63
CA PHE A 171 19.10 -6.10 1.35
C PHE A 171 19.99 -5.06 0.67
N TYR A 172 21.17 -5.46 0.19
CA TYR A 172 22.07 -4.56 -0.54
C TYR A 172 21.50 -4.19 -1.92
N VAL A 173 20.80 -5.10 -2.59
CA VAL A 173 20.07 -4.81 -3.83
C VAL A 173 18.99 -3.77 -3.57
N ALA A 174 18.18 -3.92 -2.52
CA ALA A 174 17.17 -2.92 -2.12
C ALA A 174 17.82 -1.55 -1.83
N SER A 175 18.93 -1.54 -1.10
CA SER A 175 19.71 -0.34 -0.82
C SER A 175 20.20 0.33 -2.10
N ALA A 176 20.76 -0.43 -3.04
CA ALA A 176 21.25 0.08 -4.32
C ALA A 176 20.11 0.66 -5.18
N ILE A 177 18.92 0.04 -5.18
CA ILE A 177 17.75 0.53 -5.90
C ILE A 177 17.31 1.88 -5.34
N PHE A 178 17.30 2.09 -4.01
CA PHE A 178 17.02 3.40 -3.43
C PHE A 178 18.06 4.45 -3.82
N LEU A 179 19.36 4.11 -3.82
CA LEU A 179 20.42 5.02 -4.28
C LEU A 179 20.24 5.39 -5.76
N LEU A 180 19.95 4.43 -6.62
CA LEU A 180 19.66 4.69 -8.03
C LEU A 180 18.42 5.58 -8.20
N GLY A 181 17.43 5.45 -7.34
CA GLY A 181 16.24 6.31 -7.29
C GLY A 181 16.54 7.78 -7.00
N THR A 182 17.71 8.10 -6.45
CA THR A 182 18.13 9.50 -6.27
C THR A 182 18.46 10.19 -7.59
N LEU A 183 18.89 9.43 -8.61
CA LEU A 183 19.35 9.99 -9.89
C LEU A 183 18.25 10.76 -10.64
N PRO A 184 17.03 10.24 -10.84
CA PRO A 184 15.96 11.01 -11.49
C PRO A 184 15.66 12.31 -10.75
N VAL A 185 15.64 12.28 -9.41
CA VAL A 185 15.38 13.49 -8.60
C VAL A 185 16.53 14.47 -8.68
N ALA A 186 17.78 14.00 -8.76
CA ALA A 186 18.97 14.84 -8.85
C ALA A 186 19.17 15.45 -10.25
N LEU A 187 18.86 14.73 -11.31
CA LEU A 187 19.10 15.14 -12.69
C LEU A 187 17.95 15.95 -13.29
N LEU A 188 16.70 15.56 -12.98
CA LEU A 188 15.51 16.17 -13.53
C LEU A 188 15.08 17.39 -12.69
N ARG A 189 15.61 18.55 -13.03
CA ARG A 189 15.26 19.81 -12.36
C ARG A 189 13.91 20.32 -12.86
N GLY A 190 13.01 20.65 -11.95
CA GLY A 190 11.68 21.21 -12.21
C GLY A 190 11.21 22.12 -11.07
N PRO A 191 10.01 22.73 -11.20
CA PRO A 191 9.40 23.49 -10.12
C PRO A 191 9.33 22.65 -8.84
N GLN A 192 9.62 23.26 -7.70
CA GLN A 192 9.59 22.58 -6.42
C GLN A 192 8.15 22.49 -5.90
N ALA A 193 7.79 21.38 -5.27
CA ALA A 193 6.53 21.29 -4.54
C ALA A 193 6.54 22.29 -3.37
N VAL A 194 5.41 22.93 -3.14
CA VAL A 194 5.19 23.81 -1.98
C VAL A 194 4.47 22.98 -0.90
N ALA A 195 4.74 23.28 0.36
CA ALA A 195 4.01 22.63 1.45
C ALA A 195 2.50 22.88 1.27
N PRO A 196 1.66 21.84 1.38
CA PRO A 196 0.21 22.02 1.30
C PRO A 196 -0.29 22.92 2.44
N ASP A 197 -1.33 23.73 2.17
CA ASP A 197 -1.98 24.53 3.19
C ASP A 197 -2.53 23.66 4.32
N ARG A 198 -2.47 24.21 5.55
CA ARG A 198 -2.85 23.51 6.79
C ARG A 198 -4.35 23.42 7.04
N ASP A 199 -5.19 23.31 6.04
CA ASP A 199 -6.60 23.02 6.24
C ASP A 199 -6.79 21.56 6.67
N GLY A 200 -6.25 21.28 7.86
CA GLY A 200 -6.41 20.00 8.53
C GLY A 200 -7.86 19.81 8.95
N SER A 201 -8.53 18.83 8.35
CA SER A 201 -9.80 18.33 8.85
C SER A 201 -9.64 17.97 10.33
N SER A 202 -10.42 18.62 11.21
CA SER A 202 -10.38 18.34 12.64
C SER A 202 -10.77 16.87 12.87
N LEU A 203 -10.20 16.21 13.89
CA LEU A 203 -10.54 14.84 14.28
C LEU A 203 -12.06 14.66 14.43
N LYS A 204 -12.75 15.68 14.92
CA LYS A 204 -14.22 15.73 15.05
C LYS A 204 -14.91 15.64 13.68
N ALA A 205 -14.39 16.33 12.65
CA ALA A 205 -14.92 16.27 11.30
C ALA A 205 -14.69 14.90 10.66
N MET A 206 -13.53 14.29 10.87
CA MET A 206 -13.21 12.93 10.42
C MET A 206 -14.15 11.88 11.05
N LEU A 207 -14.36 11.95 12.37
CA LEU A 207 -15.27 11.06 13.09
C LEU A 207 -16.73 11.27 12.66
N GLY A 208 -17.15 12.51 12.41
CA GLY A 208 -18.46 12.84 11.86
C GLY A 208 -18.68 12.24 10.47
N ALA A 209 -17.71 12.38 9.59
CA ALA A 209 -17.74 11.78 8.25
C ALA A 209 -17.76 10.24 8.32
N ALA A 210 -16.96 9.64 9.20
CA ALA A 210 -16.94 8.19 9.41
C ALA A 210 -18.30 7.64 9.84
N ARG A 211 -19.00 8.33 10.75
CA ARG A 211 -20.36 7.96 11.18
C ARG A 211 -21.39 8.11 10.06
N SER A 212 -21.19 9.10 9.19
CA SER A 212 -22.11 9.37 8.09
C SER A 212 -21.97 8.42 6.91
N ALA A 213 -20.77 7.84 6.65
CA ALA A 213 -20.51 6.94 5.55
C ALA A 213 -19.83 5.63 6.01
N PRO A 214 -20.47 4.85 6.91
CA PRO A 214 -19.83 3.70 7.54
C PRO A 214 -19.43 2.60 6.55
N ALA A 215 -20.19 2.42 5.47
CA ALA A 215 -19.85 1.42 4.44
C ALA A 215 -18.51 1.70 3.77
N ALA A 216 -18.25 2.96 3.41
CA ALA A 216 -16.98 3.36 2.80
C ALA A 216 -15.83 3.24 3.82
N ILE A 217 -16.02 3.72 5.03
CA ILE A 217 -14.99 3.68 6.09
C ILE A 217 -14.61 2.24 6.44
N LEU A 218 -15.60 1.35 6.59
CA LEU A 218 -15.35 -0.07 6.85
C LEU A 218 -14.68 -0.76 5.65
N ALA A 219 -14.97 -0.33 4.41
CA ALA A 219 -14.27 -0.82 3.22
C ALA A 219 -12.78 -0.45 3.25
N GLY A 220 -12.45 0.77 3.67
CA GLY A 220 -11.06 1.20 3.89
C GLY A 220 -10.36 0.38 4.95
N LEU A 221 -11.00 0.14 6.09
CA LEU A 221 -10.47 -0.68 7.17
C LEU A 221 -10.23 -2.13 6.72
N ALA A 222 -11.21 -2.74 6.04
CA ALA A 222 -11.09 -4.10 5.53
C ALA A 222 -9.96 -4.20 4.48
N PHE A 223 -9.89 -3.25 3.54
CA PHE A 223 -8.84 -3.23 2.52
C PHE A 223 -7.45 -3.11 3.15
N GLY A 224 -7.26 -2.19 4.10
CA GLY A 224 -5.98 -2.03 4.79
C GLY A 224 -5.51 -3.31 5.48
N ALA A 225 -6.42 -4.04 6.13
CA ALA A 225 -6.10 -5.34 6.70
C ALA A 225 -5.75 -6.36 5.62
N LEU A 226 -6.61 -6.56 4.60
CA LEU A 226 -6.40 -7.56 3.55
C LEU A 226 -5.10 -7.34 2.78
N GLU A 227 -4.83 -6.10 2.38
CA GLU A 227 -3.62 -5.75 1.64
C GLU A 227 -2.36 -6.02 2.47
N THR A 228 -2.33 -5.57 3.72
CA THR A 228 -1.15 -5.75 4.57
C THR A 228 -0.92 -7.23 4.92
N LEU A 229 -1.98 -8.02 5.08
CA LEU A 229 -1.89 -9.47 5.25
C LEU A 229 -1.24 -10.14 4.04
N LEU A 230 -1.69 -9.77 2.84
CA LEU A 230 -1.15 -10.34 1.59
C LEU A 230 0.31 -9.98 1.36
N PHE A 231 0.77 -8.78 1.75
CA PHE A 231 2.16 -8.41 1.55
C PHE A 231 3.10 -8.83 2.70
N SER A 232 2.60 -8.91 3.95
CA SER A 232 3.43 -9.22 5.12
C SER A 232 3.45 -10.70 5.48
N LEU A 233 2.31 -11.40 5.44
CA LEU A 233 2.19 -12.77 5.96
C LEU A 233 2.03 -13.84 4.88
N LEU A 234 1.64 -13.48 3.66
CA LEU A 234 1.56 -14.42 2.55
C LEU A 234 2.90 -15.12 2.24
N PRO A 235 4.07 -14.42 2.29
CA PRO A 235 5.36 -15.09 2.15
C PRO A 235 5.61 -16.14 3.24
N VAL A 236 5.24 -15.85 4.49
CA VAL A 236 5.34 -16.79 5.62
C VAL A 236 4.38 -17.98 5.45
N TYR A 237 3.17 -17.72 4.93
CA TYR A 237 2.25 -18.81 4.55
C TYR A 237 2.90 -19.74 3.52
N GLY A 238 3.49 -19.18 2.45
CA GLY A 238 4.18 -19.96 1.43
C GLY A 238 5.33 -20.81 2.01
N GLU A 239 6.13 -20.23 2.91
CA GLU A 239 7.22 -20.94 3.60
C GLU A 239 6.69 -22.07 4.49
N ARG A 240 5.66 -21.81 5.28
CA ARG A 240 5.07 -22.83 6.18
C ARG A 240 4.37 -24.00 5.46
N ILE A 241 4.05 -23.82 4.17
CA ILE A 241 3.55 -24.91 3.31
C ILE A 241 4.66 -25.44 2.36
N GLU A 242 5.93 -25.14 2.67
CA GLU A 242 7.11 -25.66 2.01
C GLU A 242 7.22 -25.31 0.52
N LEU A 243 6.74 -24.11 0.12
CA LEU A 243 6.93 -23.62 -1.24
C LEU A 243 8.34 -23.11 -1.46
N THR A 244 8.84 -23.22 -2.70
CA THR A 244 10.13 -22.64 -3.06
C THR A 244 10.10 -21.11 -3.00
N HIS A 245 11.23 -20.47 -2.69
CA HIS A 245 11.36 -19.02 -2.68
C HIS A 245 10.97 -18.38 -4.02
N ALA A 246 11.24 -19.09 -5.14
CA ALA A 246 10.78 -18.68 -6.47
C ALA A 246 9.24 -18.61 -6.54
N THR A 247 8.55 -19.61 -6.02
CA THR A 247 7.08 -19.63 -5.97
C THR A 247 6.55 -18.51 -5.08
N ILE A 248 7.16 -18.28 -3.91
CA ILE A 248 6.78 -17.19 -3.00
C ILE A 248 6.92 -15.82 -3.68
N GLY A 249 7.99 -15.59 -4.43
CA GLY A 249 8.16 -14.37 -5.23
C GLY A 249 7.07 -14.22 -6.31
N MET A 250 6.70 -15.32 -6.97
CA MET A 250 5.60 -15.34 -7.94
C MET A 250 4.24 -15.10 -7.28
N MET A 251 4.02 -15.51 -6.02
CA MET A 251 2.81 -15.18 -5.26
C MET A 251 2.72 -13.66 -5.03
N VAL A 252 3.81 -13.01 -4.62
CA VAL A 252 3.86 -11.55 -4.44
C VAL A 252 3.62 -10.83 -5.78
N PHE A 253 4.22 -11.31 -6.87
CA PHE A 253 3.98 -10.80 -8.21
C PHE A 253 2.50 -10.93 -8.60
N ALA A 254 1.88 -12.10 -8.39
CA ALA A 254 0.47 -12.33 -8.70
C ALA A 254 -0.46 -11.39 -7.93
N VAL A 255 -0.19 -11.16 -6.64
CA VAL A 255 -0.92 -10.20 -5.78
C VAL A 255 -0.81 -8.78 -6.34
N ALA A 256 0.41 -8.32 -6.68
CA ALA A 256 0.62 -6.99 -7.22
C ALA A 256 -0.07 -6.79 -8.58
N MET A 257 0.05 -7.77 -9.47
CA MET A 257 -0.58 -7.72 -10.79
C MET A 257 -2.10 -7.82 -10.70
N GLY A 258 -2.64 -8.60 -9.78
CA GLY A 258 -4.06 -8.64 -9.49
C GLY A 258 -4.59 -7.27 -9.08
N ALA A 259 -4.00 -6.66 -8.05
CA ALA A 259 -4.38 -5.34 -7.57
C ALA A 259 -4.34 -4.29 -8.70
N LEU A 260 -3.30 -4.30 -9.54
CA LEU A 260 -3.17 -3.40 -10.67
C LEU A 260 -4.26 -3.62 -11.74
N SER A 261 -4.49 -4.88 -12.12
CA SER A 261 -5.34 -5.23 -13.27
C SER A 261 -6.82 -4.99 -13.02
N PHE A 262 -7.28 -5.15 -11.78
CA PHE A 262 -8.71 -5.06 -11.43
C PHE A 262 -9.18 -3.63 -11.12
N GLN A 263 -8.29 -2.67 -10.87
CA GLN A 263 -8.69 -1.29 -10.52
C GLN A 263 -9.59 -0.65 -11.58
N ILE A 264 -9.22 -0.74 -12.86
CA ILE A 264 -10.00 -0.15 -13.95
C ILE A 264 -11.32 -0.90 -14.18
N PRO A 265 -11.34 -2.25 -14.31
CA PRO A 265 -12.60 -3.00 -14.46
C PRO A 265 -13.58 -2.79 -13.31
N LEU A 266 -13.11 -2.82 -12.07
CA LEU A 266 -13.99 -2.63 -10.91
C LEU A 266 -14.53 -1.20 -10.80
N GLY A 267 -13.71 -0.20 -11.12
CA GLY A 267 -14.19 1.19 -11.24
C GLY A 267 -15.27 1.32 -12.30
N TRP A 268 -15.07 0.73 -13.49
CA TRP A 268 -16.04 0.74 -14.58
C TRP A 268 -17.36 0.04 -14.22
N ILE A 269 -17.30 -1.09 -13.49
CA ILE A 269 -18.48 -1.79 -12.98
C ILE A 269 -19.21 -0.89 -11.97
N ALA A 270 -18.47 -0.31 -11.01
CA ALA A 270 -19.03 0.53 -9.95
C ALA A 270 -19.72 1.79 -10.49
N ASP A 271 -19.23 2.34 -11.61
CA ASP A 271 -19.84 3.51 -12.24
C ASP A 271 -21.17 3.18 -12.98
N ARG A 272 -21.43 1.90 -13.26
CA ARG A 272 -22.63 1.41 -13.97
C ARG A 272 -23.62 0.66 -13.09
N THR A 273 -23.24 0.35 -11.88
CA THR A 273 -24.04 -0.41 -10.92
C THR A 273 -24.17 0.34 -9.61
N ASP A 274 -24.98 -0.17 -8.67
CA ASP A 274 -25.00 0.34 -7.31
C ASP A 274 -23.63 0.04 -6.63
N ARG A 275 -22.89 1.10 -6.31
CA ARG A 275 -21.57 1.00 -5.65
C ARG A 275 -21.61 0.21 -4.35
N ARG A 276 -22.73 0.28 -3.62
CA ARG A 276 -22.89 -0.50 -2.38
C ARG A 276 -23.05 -2.00 -2.69
N ALA A 277 -23.80 -2.34 -3.72
CA ALA A 277 -23.91 -3.72 -4.18
C ALA A 277 -22.57 -4.24 -4.69
N THR A 278 -21.81 -3.42 -5.41
CA THR A 278 -20.46 -3.74 -5.87
C THR A 278 -19.54 -4.04 -4.69
N LEU A 279 -19.48 -3.19 -3.66
CA LEU A 279 -18.70 -3.44 -2.45
C LEU A 279 -19.13 -4.72 -1.73
N PHE A 280 -20.42 -5.01 -1.68
CA PHE A 280 -20.94 -6.25 -1.08
C PHE A 280 -20.41 -7.49 -1.81
N TRP A 281 -20.51 -7.53 -3.15
CA TRP A 281 -20.05 -8.66 -3.95
C TRP A 281 -18.53 -8.79 -3.95
N ILE A 282 -17.78 -7.70 -3.90
CA ILE A 282 -16.33 -7.70 -3.66
C ILE A 282 -16.03 -8.39 -2.33
N ALA A 283 -16.69 -8.01 -1.25
CA ALA A 283 -16.47 -8.60 0.06
C ALA A 283 -16.89 -10.09 0.13
N VAL A 284 -17.99 -10.44 -0.53
CA VAL A 284 -18.40 -11.87 -0.66
C VAL A 284 -17.32 -12.67 -1.38
N THR A 285 -16.81 -12.19 -2.52
CA THR A 285 -15.76 -12.87 -3.27
C THR A 285 -14.49 -13.01 -2.43
N THR A 286 -14.03 -11.95 -1.78
CA THR A 286 -12.83 -11.98 -0.95
C THR A 286 -13.00 -12.81 0.34
N THR A 287 -14.22 -13.15 0.73
CA THR A 287 -14.50 -14.10 1.82
C THR A 287 -14.22 -15.54 1.39
N PHE A 288 -14.58 -15.93 0.17
CA PHE A 288 -14.51 -17.34 -0.24
C PHE A 288 -13.21 -17.68 -0.99
N VAL A 289 -12.57 -16.74 -1.69
CA VAL A 289 -11.33 -17.01 -2.43
C VAL A 289 -10.21 -17.57 -1.52
N PRO A 290 -10.00 -17.09 -0.27
CA PRO A 290 -8.99 -17.67 0.62
C PRO A 290 -9.20 -19.16 0.91
N VAL A 291 -10.44 -19.63 0.96
CA VAL A 291 -10.74 -21.08 1.10
C VAL A 291 -10.22 -21.83 -0.13
N GLY A 292 -10.45 -21.30 -1.33
CA GLY A 292 -9.88 -21.86 -2.57
C GLY A 292 -8.35 -21.88 -2.57
N ILE A 293 -7.71 -20.82 -2.05
CA ILE A 293 -6.24 -20.75 -1.89
C ILE A 293 -5.76 -21.88 -0.98
N GLY A 294 -6.43 -22.11 0.15
CA GLY A 294 -6.09 -23.20 1.06
C GLY A 294 -6.27 -24.59 0.44
N LEU A 295 -7.34 -24.79 -0.33
CA LEU A 295 -7.58 -26.04 -1.04
C LEU A 295 -6.59 -26.27 -2.19
N ALA A 296 -6.11 -25.21 -2.85
CA ALA A 296 -5.06 -25.30 -3.84
C ALA A 296 -3.72 -25.74 -3.23
N GLY A 297 -3.47 -25.36 -1.95
CA GLY A 297 -2.24 -25.71 -1.24
C GLY A 297 -1.00 -25.32 -2.05
N GLY A 298 -0.11 -26.28 -2.31
CA GLY A 298 1.10 -26.09 -3.13
C GLY A 298 0.89 -26.20 -4.65
N PHE A 299 -0.34 -26.44 -5.13
CA PHE A 299 -0.62 -26.52 -6.56
C PHE A 299 -0.59 -25.15 -7.22
N THR A 300 0.60 -24.71 -7.64
CA THR A 300 0.90 -23.39 -8.20
C THR A 300 -0.05 -22.95 -9.33
N PRO A 301 -0.46 -23.82 -10.27
CA PRO A 301 -1.40 -23.41 -11.35
C PRO A 301 -2.76 -22.92 -10.87
N ALA A 302 -3.23 -23.33 -9.68
CA ALA A 302 -4.44 -22.82 -9.07
C ALA A 302 -4.15 -21.69 -8.07
N LEU A 303 -3.07 -21.82 -7.31
CA LEU A 303 -2.67 -20.87 -6.26
C LEU A 303 -2.47 -19.44 -6.81
N LEU A 304 -1.66 -19.30 -7.87
CA LEU A 304 -1.33 -17.96 -8.42
C LEU A 304 -2.56 -17.23 -9.00
N PRO A 305 -3.43 -17.84 -9.82
CA PRO A 305 -4.67 -17.19 -10.25
C PRO A 305 -5.61 -16.82 -9.10
N LEU A 306 -5.73 -17.65 -8.05
CA LEU A 306 -6.56 -17.33 -6.90
C LEU A 306 -6.00 -16.14 -6.10
N LEU A 307 -4.69 -16.04 -5.93
CA LEU A 307 -4.04 -14.88 -5.32
C LEU A 307 -4.21 -13.61 -6.16
N PHE A 308 -4.07 -13.71 -7.47
CA PHE A 308 -4.33 -12.63 -8.42
C PHE A 308 -5.77 -12.12 -8.29
N ILE A 309 -6.76 -13.02 -8.24
CA ILE A 309 -8.17 -12.68 -8.05
C ILE A 309 -8.40 -12.08 -6.66
N GLN A 310 -7.84 -12.67 -5.60
CA GLN A 310 -8.00 -12.19 -4.23
C GLN A 310 -7.56 -10.73 -4.10
N ALA A 311 -6.34 -10.43 -4.53
CA ALA A 311 -5.79 -9.08 -4.43
C ALA A 311 -6.50 -8.11 -5.38
N GLY A 312 -6.79 -8.59 -6.61
CA GLY A 312 -7.49 -7.81 -7.61
C GLY A 312 -8.88 -7.38 -7.16
N VAL A 313 -9.69 -8.33 -6.70
CA VAL A 313 -11.04 -8.02 -6.20
C VAL A 313 -10.98 -7.19 -4.93
N ALA A 314 -10.07 -7.50 -3.99
CA ALA A 314 -9.91 -6.72 -2.76
C ALA A 314 -9.57 -5.25 -3.02
N SER A 315 -8.80 -4.92 -4.08
CA SER A 315 -8.47 -3.53 -4.43
C SER A 315 -9.70 -2.66 -4.71
N GLY A 316 -10.81 -3.29 -5.11
CA GLY A 316 -12.09 -2.63 -5.29
C GLY A 316 -12.70 -2.08 -3.99
N LEU A 317 -12.37 -2.64 -2.82
CA LEU A 317 -12.81 -2.07 -1.54
C LEU A 317 -12.25 -0.65 -1.36
N TYR A 318 -11.02 -0.41 -1.81
CA TYR A 318 -10.41 0.91 -1.75
C TYR A 318 -11.01 1.86 -2.78
N SER A 319 -10.96 1.51 -4.05
CA SER A 319 -11.37 2.40 -5.15
C SER A 319 -12.87 2.71 -5.14
N VAL A 320 -13.72 1.69 -4.95
CA VAL A 320 -15.18 1.88 -4.87
C VAL A 320 -15.57 2.53 -3.53
N GLY A 321 -14.88 2.19 -2.43
CA GLY A 321 -15.09 2.83 -1.14
C GLY A 321 -14.83 4.34 -1.18
N LEU A 322 -13.72 4.78 -1.78
CA LEU A 322 -13.41 6.20 -1.98
C LEU A 322 -14.44 6.89 -2.89
N SER A 323 -14.87 6.22 -3.98
CA SER A 323 -15.87 6.80 -4.88
C SER A 323 -17.22 7.02 -4.19
N LEU A 324 -17.60 6.13 -3.26
CA LEU A 324 -18.82 6.26 -2.46
C LEU A 324 -18.78 7.48 -1.51
N LEU A 325 -17.58 7.87 -1.02
CA LEU A 325 -17.44 9.11 -0.25
C LEU A 325 -17.64 10.34 -1.13
N GLY A 326 -17.12 10.33 -2.35
CA GLY A 326 -17.28 11.44 -3.31
C GLY A 326 -18.74 11.71 -3.70
N GLU A 327 -19.62 10.71 -3.65
CA GLU A 327 -21.06 10.90 -3.86
C GLU A 327 -21.77 11.57 -2.68
N ARG A 328 -21.30 11.31 -1.46
CA ARG A 328 -22.01 11.69 -0.24
C ARG A 328 -21.55 13.04 0.32
N PHE A 329 -20.33 13.43 0.03
CA PHE A 329 -19.72 14.65 0.54
C PHE A 329 -19.32 15.59 -0.59
N ALA A 330 -19.46 16.90 -0.36
CA ALA A 330 -19.05 17.95 -1.29
C ALA A 330 -18.15 18.99 -0.60
N GLY A 331 -17.37 19.72 -1.37
CA GLY A 331 -16.50 20.78 -0.87
C GLY A 331 -15.48 20.28 0.17
N GLY A 332 -15.27 21.07 1.22
CA GLY A 332 -14.29 20.75 2.28
C GLY A 332 -14.61 19.47 3.08
N ALA A 333 -15.88 19.02 3.11
CA ALA A 333 -16.26 17.78 3.81
C ALA A 333 -15.69 16.52 3.13
N VAL A 334 -15.39 16.55 1.82
CA VAL A 334 -14.74 15.45 1.11
C VAL A 334 -13.34 15.19 1.68
N ALA A 335 -12.59 16.25 1.98
CA ALA A 335 -11.23 16.11 2.54
C ALA A 335 -11.26 15.42 3.91
N ALA A 336 -12.21 15.80 4.78
CA ALA A 336 -12.40 15.16 6.09
C ALA A 336 -12.83 13.70 5.95
N ALA A 337 -13.71 13.38 5.00
CA ALA A 337 -14.17 12.02 4.73
C ALA A 337 -13.02 11.13 4.21
N ASN A 338 -12.23 11.64 3.27
CA ASN A 338 -11.05 10.95 2.75
C ASN A 338 -10.00 10.71 3.84
N ALA A 339 -9.75 11.70 4.70
CA ALA A 339 -8.84 11.53 5.84
C ALA A 339 -9.36 10.45 6.80
N GLY A 340 -10.67 10.39 7.07
CA GLY A 340 -11.31 9.33 7.85
C GLY A 340 -11.16 7.94 7.22
N PHE A 341 -11.27 7.85 5.90
CA PHE A 341 -11.05 6.61 5.16
C PHE A 341 -9.60 6.13 5.25
N ILE A 342 -8.63 7.01 5.01
CA ILE A 342 -7.19 6.69 5.10
C ILE A 342 -6.82 6.30 6.52
N PHE A 343 -7.41 6.95 7.53
CA PHE A 343 -7.19 6.57 8.93
C PHE A 343 -7.74 5.17 9.23
N ALA A 344 -8.95 4.84 8.74
CA ALA A 344 -9.53 3.51 8.89
C ALA A 344 -8.69 2.44 8.16
N TYR A 345 -8.21 2.73 6.94
CA TYR A 345 -7.26 1.89 6.23
C TYR A 345 -6.00 1.63 7.07
N GLY A 346 -5.41 2.68 7.65
CA GLY A 346 -4.24 2.55 8.53
C GLY A 346 -4.51 1.69 9.78
N LEU A 347 -5.71 1.81 10.38
CA LEU A 347 -6.11 0.94 11.50
C LEU A 347 -6.21 -0.53 11.07
N GLY A 348 -6.78 -0.82 9.91
CA GLY A 348 -6.84 -2.17 9.35
C GLY A 348 -5.44 -2.74 9.10
N SER A 349 -4.57 -1.94 8.47
CA SER A 349 -3.18 -2.28 8.21
C SER A 349 -2.38 -2.53 9.49
N PHE A 350 -2.70 -1.82 10.57
CA PHE A 350 -2.05 -1.99 11.86
C PHE A 350 -2.56 -3.23 12.62
N ALA A 351 -3.88 -3.44 12.65
CA ALA A 351 -4.48 -4.50 13.46
C ALA A 351 -4.48 -5.87 12.78
N GLY A 352 -4.60 -5.91 11.45
CA GLY A 352 -4.70 -7.15 10.67
C GLY A 352 -3.53 -8.12 10.87
N PRO A 353 -2.29 -7.69 10.61
CA PRO A 353 -1.15 -8.61 10.63
C PRO A 353 -0.87 -9.28 11.96
N PRO A 354 -0.92 -8.62 13.14
CA PRO A 354 -0.76 -9.31 14.42
C PRO A 354 -1.84 -10.37 14.68
N VAL A 355 -3.09 -10.07 14.29
CA VAL A 355 -4.21 -11.04 14.46
C VAL A 355 -3.99 -12.26 13.58
N ALA A 356 -3.64 -12.07 12.32
CA ALA A 356 -3.38 -13.19 11.41
C ALA A 356 -2.11 -13.97 11.80
N GLY A 357 -1.07 -13.27 12.25
CA GLY A 357 0.15 -13.90 12.77
C GLY A 357 -0.15 -14.79 13.97
N SER A 358 -0.97 -14.30 14.92
CA SER A 358 -1.43 -15.10 16.07
C SER A 358 -2.26 -16.32 15.62
N ALA A 359 -3.14 -16.15 14.63
CA ALA A 359 -3.90 -17.27 14.07
C ALA A 359 -2.97 -18.29 13.39
N MET A 360 -1.94 -17.83 12.66
CA MET A 360 -0.95 -18.73 12.05
C MET A 360 -0.11 -19.50 13.08
N ASP A 361 0.16 -18.90 14.23
CA ASP A 361 0.92 -19.58 15.30
C ASP A 361 0.05 -20.60 16.07
N THR A 362 -1.29 -20.41 16.10
CA THR A 362 -2.21 -21.29 16.84
C THR A 362 -2.81 -22.42 16.00
N ILE A 363 -3.21 -22.12 14.76
CA ILE A 363 -3.91 -23.07 13.87
C ILE A 363 -3.14 -23.36 12.58
N GLY A 364 -1.84 -22.98 12.53
CA GLY A 364 -0.97 -23.22 11.38
C GLY A 364 -1.23 -22.29 10.19
N PRO A 365 -0.71 -22.60 8.99
CA PRO A 365 -0.77 -21.73 7.81
C PRO A 365 -2.18 -21.26 7.45
N TRP A 366 -3.20 -22.08 7.71
CA TRP A 366 -4.60 -21.73 7.50
C TRP A 366 -5.06 -20.50 8.29
N GLY A 367 -4.34 -20.12 9.36
CA GLY A 367 -4.64 -18.93 10.17
C GLY A 367 -4.68 -17.65 9.35
N LEU A 368 -3.77 -17.49 8.35
CA LEU A 368 -3.81 -16.36 7.42
C LEU A 368 -5.11 -16.37 6.60
N LEU A 369 -5.45 -17.52 6.02
CA LEU A 369 -6.59 -17.64 5.12
C LEU A 369 -7.92 -17.41 5.85
N TRP A 370 -8.06 -17.97 7.05
CA TRP A 370 -9.22 -17.71 7.90
C TRP A 370 -9.32 -16.24 8.32
N THR A 371 -8.20 -15.57 8.59
CA THR A 371 -8.22 -14.14 8.92
C THR A 371 -8.64 -13.30 7.72
N LEU A 372 -8.12 -13.58 6.51
CA LEU A 372 -8.56 -12.92 5.26
C LEU A 372 -10.08 -13.10 5.06
N SER A 373 -10.58 -14.33 5.21
CA SER A 373 -12.01 -14.62 5.11
C SER A 373 -12.83 -13.92 6.19
N ALA A 374 -12.36 -13.91 7.45
CA ALA A 374 -13.07 -13.31 8.57
C ALA A 374 -13.19 -11.79 8.45
N VAL A 375 -12.12 -11.09 8.01
CA VAL A 375 -12.16 -9.65 7.75
C VAL A 375 -13.22 -9.31 6.70
N SER A 376 -13.23 -10.05 5.60
CA SER A 376 -14.19 -9.84 4.51
C SER A 376 -15.62 -10.22 4.95
N ALA A 377 -15.80 -11.35 5.64
CA ALA A 377 -17.09 -11.80 6.17
C ALA A 377 -17.66 -10.80 7.20
N ALA A 378 -16.82 -10.23 8.05
CA ALA A 378 -17.25 -9.19 9.00
C ALA A 378 -17.84 -7.98 8.27
N TYR A 379 -17.19 -7.55 7.17
CA TYR A 379 -17.74 -6.49 6.32
C TYR A 379 -19.10 -6.89 5.71
N VAL A 380 -19.23 -8.12 5.16
CA VAL A 380 -20.48 -8.65 4.58
C VAL A 380 -21.60 -8.66 5.62
N LEU A 381 -21.32 -9.15 6.84
CA LEU A 381 -22.31 -9.25 7.92
C LEU A 381 -22.81 -7.87 8.37
N VAL A 382 -21.89 -6.95 8.65
CA VAL A 382 -22.23 -5.59 9.10
C VAL A 382 -23.03 -4.84 8.03
N PHE A 383 -22.66 -5.00 6.76
CA PHE A 383 -23.32 -4.35 5.64
C PHE A 383 -24.65 -5.01 5.26
N GLY A 384 -24.71 -6.35 5.23
CA GLY A 384 -25.92 -7.12 4.93
C GLY A 384 -27.01 -6.89 5.96
N PHE A 385 -26.66 -6.89 7.25
CA PHE A 385 -27.60 -6.61 8.35
C PHE A 385 -28.22 -5.20 8.24
N ARG A 386 -27.42 -4.18 7.90
CA ARG A 386 -27.92 -2.79 7.70
C ARG A 386 -28.84 -2.66 6.49
N ARG A 387 -28.68 -3.49 5.46
CA ARG A 387 -29.56 -3.47 4.29
C ARG A 387 -30.91 -4.09 4.59
N LEU A 388 -30.95 -5.11 5.41
CA LEU A 388 -32.19 -5.78 5.85
C LEU A 388 -33.00 -4.87 6.80
N THR A 389 -32.33 -4.16 7.71
CA THR A 389 -33.02 -3.23 8.65
C THR A 389 -33.48 -1.94 7.96
N ALA A 390 -32.80 -1.47 6.91
CA ALA A 390 -33.20 -0.28 6.15
C ALA A 390 -34.33 -0.54 5.12
N GLN A 391 -34.67 -1.81 4.88
CA GLN A 391 -35.84 -2.19 4.05
C GLN A 391 -37.11 -2.45 4.89
N SER A 392 -36.97 -2.45 6.21
CA SER A 392 -38.09 -2.62 7.14
C SER A 392 -38.66 -1.32 7.70
N ASP A 393 -38.06 -0.16 7.37
CA ASP A 393 -38.56 1.19 7.63
C ASP A 393 -38.96 1.88 6.29
#